data_7a4892e35306b26e5838da715964beb8
#
_entry.id   7a4892e35306b26e5838da715964beb8
#
_cell.length_a   1.000
_cell.length_b   1.000
_cell.length_c   1.000
_cell.angle_alpha   90.00
_cell.angle_beta   90.00
_cell.angle_gamma   90.00
#
_symmetry.space_group_name_H-M   'P 1'
#
loop_
_entity.id
_entity.type
_entity.pdbx_description
1 polymer ?
#
loop_
_entity_poly.entity_id
_entity_poly.type
_entity_poly.pdbx_seq_one_letter_code
_entity_poly.pdbx_strand_id
1 'polypeptide(L)'
;MMAASDWWTRLTAKLGIGSRPNAASVDTHTAQTSEALRSLLEDKSIPSAVRGELTEDFAQIEALLGKLATGELHIAVFGRVSVGKSALGNALLGREAFATGVLHGTTKSRNAERWREVAGQGLHLIDTPGINELSGEERERLAFDVAAISDLVVFVVDGDMTQSELDALRTLGATQRPLLLALNKADRYTADERERLLARLREHAAGLVRADDVIACAALPAERIVVQVAADGGESETRTAQAPDVAALDARIRNIAEREGKTLAALNAGLFAGDLSDRVAQRVAAARKDLAQRVIRNYCLAKGVAVALNPVPVADLLAAASLDVALVLHLGKVYGMPLTRSEAGTLIATICAQLAALMGAIWGVHLVSSALKGISAGLTTVVTAGAQGALAWYATELVGRAAEKYLVQGKSWGEGGAKRAVADIVASLDRDSILREARATILARLRGQTNGG
;
A
#
# COMPACT_ATOMS: atom_id res chain seq x y z
N MET A 1 -11.94 -12.22 35.43
CA MET A 1 -12.03 -10.75 35.40
C MET A 1 -10.74 -10.16 34.82
N MET A 2 -10.40 -10.55 33.58
CA MET A 2 -9.22 -10.11 32.84
C MET A 2 -9.47 -10.26 31.33
N ALA A 3 -10.16 -9.34 30.68
CA ALA A 3 -10.27 -9.35 29.22
C ALA A 3 -10.80 -8.04 28.57
N ALA A 4 -11.04 -6.98 29.35
CA ALA A 4 -11.61 -5.75 28.76
C ALA A 4 -10.57 -4.76 28.22
N SER A 5 -9.27 -5.05 28.36
CA SER A 5 -8.17 -4.12 28.04
C SER A 5 -7.24 -4.60 26.91
N ASP A 6 -7.45 -5.80 26.37
CA ASP A 6 -6.36 -6.46 25.62
C ASP A 6 -6.11 -5.87 24.23
N TRP A 7 -7.16 -5.52 23.46
CA TRP A 7 -6.98 -4.87 22.16
C TRP A 7 -6.45 -3.44 22.30
N TRP A 8 -6.99 -2.70 23.28
CA TRP A 8 -6.53 -1.34 23.57
C TRP A 8 -5.09 -1.34 24.07
N THR A 9 -4.75 -2.27 24.95
CA THR A 9 -3.37 -2.44 25.46
C THR A 9 -2.39 -2.81 24.34
N ARG A 10 -2.79 -3.66 23.39
CA ARG A 10 -1.98 -4.01 22.23
C ARG A 10 -1.81 -2.83 21.26
N LEU A 11 -2.88 -2.08 21.02
CA LEU A 11 -2.86 -0.91 20.16
C LEU A 11 -1.99 0.20 20.77
N THR A 12 -2.17 0.50 22.06
CA THR A 12 -1.40 1.52 22.77
C THR A 12 0.06 1.15 22.94
N ALA A 13 0.38 -0.14 23.14
CA ALA A 13 1.76 -0.63 23.18
C ALA A 13 2.46 -0.47 21.83
N LYS A 14 1.73 -0.67 20.71
CA LYS A 14 2.28 -0.53 19.36
C LYS A 14 2.44 0.93 18.92
N LEU A 15 1.60 1.83 19.43
CA LEU A 15 1.64 3.27 19.16
C LEU A 15 2.42 4.10 20.19
N GLY A 16 2.98 3.45 21.24
CA GLY A 16 3.71 4.15 22.31
C GLY A 16 2.79 5.00 23.21
N ILE A 17 1.47 4.75 23.23
CA ILE A 17 0.49 5.52 24.01
C ILE A 17 0.25 4.81 25.34
N GLY A 18 0.77 5.38 26.44
CA GLY A 18 0.78 4.74 27.77
C GLY A 18 -0.55 4.73 28.56
N SER A 19 -1.64 5.37 28.10
CA SER A 19 -2.94 5.42 28.78
C SER A 19 -4.08 5.75 27.83
N ARG A 20 -5.36 5.48 28.21
CA ARG A 20 -6.54 5.93 27.44
C ARG A 20 -6.38 7.41 27.11
N PRO A 21 -6.41 7.80 25.84
CA PRO A 21 -6.27 9.21 25.48
C PRO A 21 -7.43 10.01 26.06
N ASN A 22 -7.13 11.10 26.72
CA ASN A 22 -8.09 12.10 27.11
C ASN A 22 -8.60 12.83 25.85
N ALA A 23 -9.80 13.39 25.85
CA ALA A 23 -10.37 14.11 24.69
C ALA A 23 -9.38 15.12 24.09
N ALA A 24 -8.63 15.85 24.91
CA ALA A 24 -7.60 16.78 24.47
C ALA A 24 -6.42 16.09 23.73
N SER A 25 -6.09 14.86 24.09
CA SER A 25 -5.02 14.10 23.41
C SER A 25 -5.50 13.54 22.07
N VAL A 26 -6.78 13.19 21.95
CA VAL A 26 -7.39 12.73 20.69
C VAL A 26 -7.41 13.84 19.66
N ASP A 27 -7.82 15.06 20.06
CA ASP A 27 -7.82 16.22 19.18
C ASP A 27 -6.38 16.56 18.70
N THR A 28 -5.40 16.42 19.59
CA THR A 28 -3.98 16.62 19.25
C THR A 28 -3.48 15.56 18.25
N HIS A 29 -3.81 14.28 18.44
CA HIS A 29 -3.43 13.21 17.52
C HIS A 29 -4.13 13.35 16.16
N THR A 30 -5.39 13.74 16.14
CA THR A 30 -6.12 14.01 14.90
C THR A 30 -5.49 15.17 14.13
N ALA A 31 -5.11 16.24 14.81
CA ALA A 31 -4.43 17.37 14.22
C ALA A 31 -3.06 17.00 13.65
N GLN A 32 -2.25 16.22 14.41
CA GLN A 32 -0.94 15.73 13.96
C GLN A 32 -1.06 14.80 12.74
N THR A 33 -2.03 13.90 12.75
CA THR A 33 -2.30 13.00 11.61
C THR A 33 -2.73 13.81 10.38
N SER A 34 -3.61 14.78 10.55
CA SER A 34 -4.05 15.66 9.46
C SER A 34 -2.90 16.48 8.88
N GLU A 35 -2.00 16.99 9.73
CA GLU A 35 -0.82 17.74 9.29
C GLU A 35 0.16 16.86 8.53
N ALA A 36 0.43 15.65 9.02
CA ALA A 36 1.29 14.69 8.33
C ALA A 36 0.74 14.32 6.94
N LEU A 37 -0.57 14.09 6.83
CA LEU A 37 -1.23 13.79 5.55
C LEU A 37 -1.19 14.99 4.59
N ARG A 38 -1.40 16.23 5.09
CA ARG A 38 -1.27 17.43 4.26
C ARG A 38 0.16 17.63 3.77
N SER A 39 1.15 17.44 4.65
CA SER A 39 2.55 17.54 4.27
C SER A 39 2.94 16.56 3.16
N LEU A 40 2.35 15.35 3.16
CA LEU A 40 2.55 14.37 2.10
C LEU A 40 1.92 14.80 0.76
N LEU A 41 0.72 15.39 0.79
CA LEU A 41 0.06 15.96 -0.41
C LEU A 41 0.85 17.12 -1.00
N GLU A 42 1.43 17.97 -0.16
CA GLU A 42 2.14 19.19 -0.54
C GLU A 42 3.64 18.97 -0.83
N ASP A 43 4.15 17.74 -0.66
CA ASP A 43 5.56 17.43 -0.84
C ASP A 43 6.01 17.67 -2.30
N LYS A 44 6.65 18.82 -2.52
CA LYS A 44 7.22 19.23 -3.81
C LYS A 44 8.44 18.42 -4.24
N SER A 45 9.00 17.61 -3.35
CA SER A 45 10.14 16.73 -3.67
C SER A 45 9.72 15.52 -4.50
N ILE A 46 8.42 15.21 -4.58
CA ILE A 46 7.87 14.13 -5.40
C ILE A 46 7.84 14.58 -6.87
N PRO A 47 8.59 13.93 -7.78
CA PRO A 47 8.59 14.27 -9.20
C PRO A 47 7.18 14.17 -9.81
N SER A 48 6.86 15.06 -10.77
CA SER A 48 5.52 15.10 -11.39
C SER A 48 5.11 13.78 -12.05
N ALA A 49 6.06 13.05 -12.65
CA ALA A 49 5.81 11.73 -13.22
C ALA A 49 5.37 10.71 -12.16
N VAL A 50 6.01 10.74 -10.99
CA VAL A 50 5.66 9.88 -9.84
C VAL A 50 4.31 10.28 -9.26
N ARG A 51 4.03 11.58 -9.16
CA ARG A 51 2.77 12.10 -8.66
C ARG A 51 1.56 11.63 -9.50
N GLY A 52 1.75 11.49 -10.82
CA GLY A 52 0.72 10.93 -11.71
C GLY A 52 0.38 9.46 -11.40
N GLU A 53 1.37 8.66 -11.03
CA GLU A 53 1.16 7.25 -10.64
C GLU A 53 0.48 7.10 -9.26
N LEU A 54 0.55 8.12 -8.41
CA LEU A 54 -0.02 8.15 -7.04
C LEU A 54 -1.38 8.85 -6.96
N THR A 55 -2.04 9.11 -8.09
CA THR A 55 -3.31 9.87 -8.13
C THR A 55 -4.38 9.26 -7.23
N GLU A 56 -4.52 7.92 -7.24
CA GLU A 56 -5.49 7.22 -6.39
C GLU A 56 -5.15 7.31 -4.90
N ASP A 57 -3.85 7.19 -4.55
CA ASP A 57 -3.39 7.29 -3.17
C ASP A 57 -3.61 8.72 -2.62
N PHE A 58 -3.34 9.74 -3.41
CA PHE A 58 -3.60 11.12 -3.04
C PHE A 58 -5.10 11.43 -2.88
N ALA A 59 -5.95 10.89 -3.76
CA ALA A 59 -7.40 11.00 -3.61
C ALA A 59 -7.91 10.33 -2.31
N GLN A 60 -7.30 9.21 -1.91
CA GLN A 60 -7.60 8.56 -0.62
C GLN A 60 -7.16 9.43 0.57
N ILE A 61 -6.02 10.12 0.49
CA ILE A 61 -5.56 11.07 1.52
C ILE A 61 -6.56 12.23 1.65
N GLU A 62 -7.01 12.81 0.54
CA GLU A 62 -7.98 13.90 0.55
C GLU A 62 -9.32 13.47 1.16
N ALA A 63 -9.82 12.29 0.79
CA ALA A 63 -11.03 11.71 1.37
C ALA A 63 -10.89 11.49 2.88
N LEU A 64 -9.74 11.00 3.35
CA LEU A 64 -9.46 10.80 4.77
C LEU A 64 -9.38 12.13 5.53
N LEU A 65 -8.76 13.16 4.97
CA LEU A 65 -8.73 14.51 5.55
C LEU A 65 -10.14 15.10 5.66
N GLY A 66 -10.99 14.90 4.64
CA GLY A 66 -12.40 15.28 4.68
C GLY A 66 -13.16 14.59 5.82
N LYS A 67 -13.00 13.28 5.96
CA LYS A 67 -13.59 12.46 7.03
C LYS A 67 -13.15 12.92 8.44
N LEU A 68 -11.85 13.20 8.61
CA LEU A 68 -11.32 13.71 9.89
C LEU A 68 -11.91 15.09 10.25
N ALA A 69 -12.10 15.94 9.26
CA ALA A 69 -12.68 17.29 9.46
C ALA A 69 -14.17 17.24 9.85
N THR A 70 -14.94 16.28 9.30
CA THR A 70 -16.38 16.13 9.60
C THR A 70 -16.66 15.30 10.84
N GLY A 71 -15.67 14.54 11.35
CA GLY A 71 -15.84 13.65 12.51
C GLY A 71 -16.82 12.51 12.26
N GLU A 72 -17.01 12.08 11.00
CA GLU A 72 -17.92 11.01 10.62
C GLU A 72 -17.37 9.63 11.04
N LEU A 73 -18.27 8.75 11.49
CA LEU A 73 -17.97 7.38 11.85
C LEU A 73 -18.59 6.44 10.82
N HIS A 74 -17.75 5.66 10.16
CA HIS A 74 -18.15 4.72 9.13
C HIS A 74 -18.22 3.30 9.69
N ILE A 75 -19.36 2.65 9.53
CA ILE A 75 -19.66 1.30 10.03
C ILE A 75 -19.88 0.40 8.83
N ALA A 76 -19.00 -0.55 8.59
CA ALA A 76 -19.15 -1.51 7.50
C ALA A 76 -19.91 -2.75 7.95
N VAL A 77 -20.86 -3.19 7.12
CA VAL A 77 -21.56 -4.47 7.29
C VAL A 77 -20.89 -5.49 6.35
N PHE A 78 -20.23 -6.49 6.91
CA PHE A 78 -19.39 -7.44 6.19
C PHE A 78 -19.79 -8.88 6.51
N GLY A 79 -19.62 -9.79 5.57
CA GLY A 79 -19.95 -11.21 5.73
C GLY A 79 -20.26 -11.89 4.42
N ARG A 80 -20.61 -13.18 4.48
CA ARG A 80 -20.92 -14.04 3.35
C ARG A 80 -22.14 -13.51 2.56
N VAL A 81 -22.24 -13.94 1.29
CA VAL A 81 -23.45 -13.72 0.48
C VAL A 81 -24.66 -14.37 1.16
N SER A 82 -25.81 -13.73 1.08
CA SER A 82 -27.11 -14.21 1.61
C SER A 82 -27.22 -14.33 3.15
N VAL A 83 -26.23 -13.88 3.95
CA VAL A 83 -26.39 -13.78 5.42
C VAL A 83 -27.31 -12.61 5.83
N GLY A 84 -27.69 -11.74 4.90
CA GLY A 84 -28.62 -10.65 5.14
C GLY A 84 -27.98 -9.31 5.49
N LYS A 85 -26.80 -9.00 4.96
CA LYS A 85 -26.10 -7.72 5.18
C LYS A 85 -26.93 -6.51 4.83
N SER A 86 -27.41 -6.45 3.58
CA SER A 86 -28.25 -5.35 3.07
C SER A 86 -29.55 -5.22 3.86
N ALA A 87 -30.18 -6.35 4.22
CA ALA A 87 -31.38 -6.37 5.07
C ALA A 87 -31.07 -5.82 6.47
N LEU A 88 -29.90 -6.19 7.05
CA LEU A 88 -29.46 -5.66 8.34
C LEU A 88 -29.18 -4.15 8.28
N GLY A 89 -28.53 -3.69 7.25
CA GLY A 89 -28.33 -2.27 7.00
C GLY A 89 -29.65 -1.51 6.92
N ASN A 90 -30.62 -2.01 6.16
CA ASN A 90 -31.95 -1.42 6.02
C ASN A 90 -32.71 -1.41 7.34
N ALA A 91 -32.66 -2.51 8.11
CA ALA A 91 -33.29 -2.61 9.42
C ALA A 91 -32.69 -1.62 10.44
N LEU A 92 -31.38 -1.42 10.45
CA LEU A 92 -30.70 -0.41 11.27
C LEU A 92 -31.04 1.01 10.81
N LEU A 93 -31.12 1.26 9.49
CA LEU A 93 -31.53 2.56 8.94
C LEU A 93 -33.00 2.88 9.21
N GLY A 94 -33.84 1.86 9.38
CA GLY A 94 -35.30 2.00 9.43
C GLY A 94 -35.96 2.36 8.10
N ARG A 95 -35.24 2.17 7.01
CA ARG A 95 -35.68 2.43 5.62
C ARG A 95 -34.97 1.52 4.61
N GLU A 96 -35.58 1.31 3.45
CA GLU A 96 -34.94 0.61 2.35
C GLU A 96 -33.97 1.54 1.61
N ALA A 97 -32.67 1.37 1.86
CA ALA A 97 -31.62 2.14 1.22
C ALA A 97 -30.66 1.24 0.42
N PHE A 98 -30.46 0.00 0.89
CA PHE A 98 -29.63 -1.00 0.23
C PHE A 98 -30.49 -2.00 -0.54
N ALA A 99 -30.08 -2.33 -1.76
CA ALA A 99 -30.81 -3.30 -2.57
C ALA A 99 -30.74 -4.69 -1.92
N THR A 100 -31.91 -5.27 -1.65
CA THR A 100 -32.05 -6.64 -1.17
C THR A 100 -32.55 -7.52 -2.32
N GLY A 101 -31.82 -8.58 -2.67
CA GLY A 101 -32.20 -9.48 -3.75
C GLY A 101 -31.95 -10.93 -3.39
N VAL A 102 -32.78 -11.86 -3.95
CA VAL A 102 -32.63 -13.31 -3.80
C VAL A 102 -31.47 -13.82 -4.69
N LEU A 103 -31.09 -13.05 -5.72
CA LEU A 103 -30.00 -13.38 -6.62
C LEU A 103 -28.65 -13.01 -6.01
N HIS A 104 -27.67 -13.90 -6.12
CA HIS A 104 -26.31 -13.66 -5.66
C HIS A 104 -25.68 -12.47 -6.41
N GLY A 105 -24.92 -11.63 -5.70
CA GLY A 105 -24.15 -10.55 -6.31
C GLY A 105 -24.94 -9.27 -6.63
N THR A 106 -26.04 -8.99 -5.95
CA THR A 106 -26.79 -7.72 -6.11
C THR A 106 -25.99 -6.49 -5.71
N THR A 107 -25.08 -6.61 -4.73
CA THR A 107 -24.21 -5.53 -4.27
C THR A 107 -22.86 -5.60 -5.00
N LYS A 108 -22.74 -4.90 -6.13
CA LYS A 108 -21.49 -4.82 -6.92
C LYS A 108 -20.57 -3.64 -6.54
N SER A 109 -21.10 -2.67 -5.80
CA SER A 109 -20.39 -1.47 -5.37
C SER A 109 -20.66 -1.21 -3.89
N ARG A 110 -19.73 -0.49 -3.25
CA ARG A 110 -19.88 -0.05 -1.87
C ARG A 110 -20.83 1.14 -1.84
N ASN A 111 -21.94 1.03 -1.12
CA ASN A 111 -22.88 2.11 -0.91
C ASN A 111 -22.81 2.56 0.54
N ALA A 112 -22.53 3.84 0.77
CA ALA A 112 -22.52 4.44 2.09
C ALA A 112 -23.79 5.27 2.28
N GLU A 113 -24.52 5.03 3.37
CA GLU A 113 -25.75 5.72 3.70
C GLU A 113 -25.67 6.38 5.07
N ARG A 114 -26.06 7.66 5.15
CA ARG A 114 -26.13 8.36 6.41
C ARG A 114 -27.24 7.74 7.28
N TRP A 115 -26.86 7.32 8.47
CA TRP A 115 -27.79 6.66 9.39
C TRP A 115 -28.40 7.67 10.37
N ARG A 116 -27.59 8.17 11.28
CA ARG A 116 -28.04 9.11 12.33
C ARG A 116 -26.84 9.91 12.84
N GLU A 117 -27.12 10.85 13.72
CA GLU A 117 -26.10 11.58 14.46
C GLU A 117 -26.09 11.07 15.92
N VAL A 118 -24.90 10.79 16.46
CA VAL A 118 -24.69 10.32 17.83
C VAL A 118 -23.52 11.10 18.41
N ALA A 119 -23.73 11.75 19.54
CA ALA A 119 -22.72 12.56 20.24
C ALA A 119 -21.99 13.59 19.34
N GLY A 120 -22.72 14.20 18.39
CA GLY A 120 -22.17 15.17 17.44
C GLY A 120 -21.37 14.57 16.28
N GLN A 121 -21.45 13.24 16.09
CA GLN A 121 -20.82 12.54 14.97
C GLN A 121 -21.87 11.93 14.04
N GLY A 122 -21.68 12.12 12.73
CA GLY A 122 -22.51 11.46 11.72
C GLY A 122 -22.15 9.98 11.61
N LEU A 123 -23.12 9.08 11.84
CA LEU A 123 -22.93 7.64 11.59
C LEU A 123 -23.30 7.30 10.15
N HIS A 124 -22.44 6.60 9.47
CA HIS A 124 -22.65 6.11 8.11
C HIS A 124 -22.57 4.57 8.09
N LEU A 125 -23.57 3.94 7.48
CA LEU A 125 -23.56 2.50 7.22
C LEU A 125 -23.05 2.24 5.80
N ILE A 126 -22.13 1.28 5.66
CA ILE A 126 -21.56 0.85 4.39
C ILE A 126 -21.93 -0.60 4.17
N ASP A 127 -22.72 -0.88 3.11
CA ASP A 127 -22.98 -2.24 2.65
C ASP A 127 -21.84 -2.72 1.75
N THR A 128 -21.40 -3.96 1.92
CA THR A 128 -20.25 -4.52 1.22
C THR A 128 -20.61 -5.74 0.40
N PRO A 129 -19.90 -6.04 -0.72
CA PRO A 129 -20.02 -7.29 -1.43
C PRO A 129 -19.80 -8.52 -0.53
N GLY A 130 -20.42 -9.65 -0.88
CA GLY A 130 -20.28 -10.90 -0.10
C GLY A 130 -18.94 -11.61 -0.37
N ILE A 131 -18.37 -12.21 0.65
CA ILE A 131 -17.04 -12.82 0.63
C ILE A 131 -16.92 -14.16 -0.13
N ASN A 132 -18.02 -14.87 -0.38
CA ASN A 132 -17.99 -16.20 -1.00
C ASN A 132 -17.90 -16.21 -2.53
N GLU A 133 -18.05 -15.07 -3.19
CA GLU A 133 -17.90 -14.94 -4.64
C GLU A 133 -16.43 -14.69 -5.05
N LEU A 134 -15.54 -14.60 -4.09
CA LEU A 134 -14.16 -14.19 -4.27
C LEU A 134 -13.18 -15.34 -3.98
N SER A 135 -12.05 -15.36 -4.69
CA SER A 135 -10.89 -16.21 -4.38
C SER A 135 -10.30 -15.85 -3.01
N GLY A 136 -9.40 -16.70 -2.49
CA GLY A 136 -8.73 -16.44 -1.20
C GLY A 136 -8.07 -15.07 -1.13
N GLU A 137 -7.28 -14.70 -2.14
CA GLU A 137 -6.56 -13.43 -2.24
C GLU A 137 -7.51 -12.23 -2.41
N GLU A 138 -8.55 -12.37 -3.25
CA GLU A 138 -9.56 -11.32 -3.44
C GLU A 138 -10.36 -11.07 -2.17
N ARG A 139 -10.64 -12.13 -1.39
CA ARG A 139 -11.33 -12.04 -0.10
C ARG A 139 -10.51 -11.30 0.93
N GLU A 140 -9.22 -11.62 1.02
CA GLU A 140 -8.28 -10.94 1.89
C GLU A 140 -8.17 -9.45 1.51
N ARG A 141 -8.02 -9.15 0.23
CA ARG A 141 -8.01 -7.78 -0.28
C ARG A 141 -9.29 -7.03 0.07
N LEU A 142 -10.47 -7.64 -0.13
CA LEU A 142 -11.74 -7.01 0.23
C LEU A 142 -11.82 -6.72 1.74
N ALA A 143 -11.36 -7.63 2.60
CA ALA A 143 -11.33 -7.42 4.05
C ALA A 143 -10.43 -6.22 4.42
N PHE A 144 -9.25 -6.11 3.82
CA PHE A 144 -8.37 -4.94 4.01
C PHE A 144 -9.00 -3.66 3.49
N ASP A 145 -9.60 -3.69 2.30
CA ASP A 145 -10.27 -2.53 1.71
C ASP A 145 -11.45 -2.04 2.56
N VAL A 146 -12.24 -2.96 3.13
CA VAL A 146 -13.35 -2.62 4.04
C VAL A 146 -12.80 -2.04 5.34
N ALA A 147 -11.78 -2.66 5.90
CA ALA A 147 -11.11 -2.14 7.09
C ALA A 147 -10.54 -0.73 6.84
N ALA A 148 -9.99 -0.44 5.67
CA ALA A 148 -9.40 0.86 5.35
C ALA A 148 -10.43 2.02 5.40
N ILE A 149 -11.69 1.76 5.01
CA ILE A 149 -12.73 2.80 4.90
C ILE A 149 -13.66 2.87 6.12
N SER A 150 -13.63 1.87 7.02
CA SER A 150 -14.55 1.78 8.16
C SER A 150 -13.84 1.98 9.50
N ASP A 151 -14.56 2.49 10.47
CA ASP A 151 -14.10 2.68 11.85
C ASP A 151 -14.58 1.57 12.77
N LEU A 152 -15.66 0.90 12.39
CA LEU A 152 -16.26 -0.25 13.06
C LEU A 152 -16.72 -1.23 11.97
N VAL A 153 -16.50 -2.51 12.18
CA VAL A 153 -17.00 -3.56 11.28
C VAL A 153 -18.00 -4.43 12.02
N VAL A 154 -19.18 -4.60 11.45
CA VAL A 154 -20.20 -5.58 11.86
C VAL A 154 -20.05 -6.81 10.96
N PHE A 155 -19.44 -7.86 11.50
CA PHE A 155 -19.31 -9.14 10.79
C PHE A 155 -20.59 -9.94 10.97
N VAL A 156 -21.27 -10.27 9.88
CA VAL A 156 -22.60 -10.91 9.88
C VAL A 156 -22.49 -12.37 9.49
N VAL A 157 -23.05 -13.23 10.32
CA VAL A 157 -23.24 -14.68 10.06
C VAL A 157 -24.70 -15.04 10.25
N ASP A 158 -25.16 -16.17 9.67
CA ASP A 158 -26.53 -16.64 9.82
C ASP A 158 -26.61 -18.07 10.40
N GLY A 159 -25.54 -18.52 11.03
CA GLY A 159 -25.38 -19.83 11.68
C GLY A 159 -23.99 -19.98 12.26
N ASP A 160 -23.49 -21.22 12.35
CA ASP A 160 -22.11 -21.49 12.74
C ASP A 160 -21.15 -21.00 11.64
N MET A 161 -19.95 -20.58 12.04
CA MET A 161 -18.95 -20.07 11.10
C MET A 161 -18.33 -21.16 10.24
N THR A 162 -18.31 -20.91 8.93
CA THR A 162 -17.47 -21.67 8.01
C THR A 162 -16.00 -21.29 8.16
N GLN A 163 -15.09 -22.16 7.70
CA GLN A 163 -13.65 -21.86 7.72
C GLN A 163 -13.32 -20.54 6.99
N SER A 164 -13.96 -20.29 5.86
CA SER A 164 -13.75 -19.04 5.08
C SER A 164 -14.23 -17.79 5.81
N GLU A 165 -15.30 -17.87 6.61
CA GLU A 165 -15.76 -16.77 7.47
C GLU A 165 -14.81 -16.53 8.63
N LEU A 166 -14.28 -17.60 9.23
CA LEU A 166 -13.30 -17.50 10.31
C LEU A 166 -11.98 -16.89 9.82
N ASP A 167 -11.51 -17.27 8.65
CA ASP A 167 -10.30 -16.71 8.05
C ASP A 167 -10.48 -15.22 7.69
N ALA A 168 -11.66 -14.83 7.17
CA ALA A 168 -12.00 -13.44 6.92
C ALA A 168 -12.09 -12.62 8.23
N LEU A 169 -12.66 -13.19 9.29
CA LEU A 169 -12.72 -12.57 10.61
C LEU A 169 -11.32 -12.37 11.20
N ARG A 170 -10.42 -13.35 11.04
CA ARG A 170 -9.01 -13.24 11.45
C ARG A 170 -8.28 -12.13 10.69
N THR A 171 -8.48 -12.05 9.38
CA THR A 171 -7.91 -10.99 8.54
C THR A 171 -8.36 -9.61 9.01
N LEU A 172 -9.66 -9.44 9.27
CA LEU A 172 -10.20 -8.20 9.82
C LEU A 172 -9.63 -7.91 11.23
N GLY A 173 -9.54 -8.91 12.09
CA GLY A 173 -8.94 -8.77 13.43
C GLY A 173 -7.48 -8.33 13.41
N ALA A 174 -6.71 -8.75 12.39
CA ALA A 174 -5.33 -8.32 12.20
C ALA A 174 -5.21 -6.82 11.89
N THR A 175 -6.25 -6.19 11.36
CA THR A 175 -6.28 -4.74 11.08
C THR A 175 -6.46 -3.88 12.33
N GLN A 176 -6.65 -4.50 13.52
CA GLN A 176 -6.80 -3.84 14.82
C GLN A 176 -8.01 -2.91 14.92
N ARG A 177 -9.01 -3.07 14.07
CA ARG A 177 -10.27 -2.31 14.13
C ARG A 177 -11.29 -3.00 15.03
N PRO A 178 -12.19 -2.27 15.70
CA PRO A 178 -13.27 -2.84 16.47
C PRO A 178 -14.18 -3.69 15.60
N LEU A 179 -14.51 -4.87 16.08
CA LEU A 179 -15.37 -5.83 15.42
C LEU A 179 -16.57 -6.15 16.31
N LEU A 180 -17.77 -6.14 15.72
CA LEU A 180 -18.98 -6.75 16.26
C LEU A 180 -19.29 -7.99 15.43
N LEU A 181 -19.73 -9.06 16.06
CA LEU A 181 -20.19 -10.28 15.40
C LEU A 181 -21.70 -10.40 15.57
N ALA A 182 -22.44 -10.29 14.46
CA ALA A 182 -23.89 -10.36 14.45
C ALA A 182 -24.37 -11.73 13.94
N LEU A 183 -25.04 -12.50 14.77
CA LEU A 183 -25.82 -13.67 14.36
C LEU A 183 -27.17 -13.18 13.83
N ASN A 184 -27.28 -13.01 12.52
CA ASN A 184 -28.54 -12.62 11.88
C ASN A 184 -29.46 -13.83 11.65
N LYS A 185 -30.73 -13.58 11.34
CA LYS A 185 -31.76 -14.60 11.19
C LYS A 185 -31.95 -15.45 12.44
N ALA A 186 -31.74 -14.85 13.61
CA ALA A 186 -31.85 -15.51 14.89
C ALA A 186 -33.29 -15.99 15.22
N ASP A 187 -34.29 -15.49 14.52
CA ASP A 187 -35.67 -15.92 14.51
C ASP A 187 -35.87 -17.35 14.03
N ARG A 188 -34.91 -17.91 13.29
CA ARG A 188 -34.93 -19.28 12.76
C ARG A 188 -34.58 -20.36 13.80
N TYR A 189 -34.03 -19.93 14.94
CA TYR A 189 -33.53 -20.80 15.97
C TYR A 189 -34.39 -20.73 17.23
N THR A 190 -34.58 -21.86 17.91
CA THR A 190 -35.14 -21.88 19.26
C THR A 190 -34.22 -21.15 20.24
N ALA A 191 -34.72 -20.81 21.40
CA ALA A 191 -33.93 -20.13 22.43
C ALA A 191 -32.64 -20.91 22.81
N ASP A 192 -32.76 -22.24 22.97
CA ASP A 192 -31.64 -23.13 23.33
C ASP A 192 -30.62 -23.25 22.17
N GLU A 193 -31.08 -23.39 20.94
CA GLU A 193 -30.21 -23.48 19.77
C GLU A 193 -29.46 -22.15 19.58
N ARG A 194 -30.13 -21.03 19.72
CA ARG A 194 -29.54 -19.70 19.61
C ARG A 194 -28.46 -19.48 20.66
N GLU A 195 -28.70 -19.89 21.93
CA GLU A 195 -27.69 -19.76 22.99
C GLU A 195 -26.46 -20.64 22.71
N ARG A 196 -26.65 -21.85 22.21
CA ARG A 196 -25.56 -22.76 21.81
C ARG A 196 -24.76 -22.16 20.64
N LEU A 197 -25.43 -21.59 19.65
CA LEU A 197 -24.77 -20.93 18.53
C LEU A 197 -23.97 -19.71 19.00
N LEU A 198 -24.54 -18.88 19.86
CA LEU A 198 -23.81 -17.72 20.40
C LEU A 198 -22.59 -18.14 21.21
N ALA A 199 -22.69 -19.21 22.00
CA ALA A 199 -21.56 -19.76 22.75
C ALA A 199 -20.46 -20.25 21.79
N ARG A 200 -20.84 -20.94 20.71
CA ARG A 200 -19.91 -21.42 19.70
C ARG A 200 -19.23 -20.28 18.92
N LEU A 201 -20.00 -19.26 18.56
CA LEU A 201 -19.48 -18.05 17.90
C LEU A 201 -18.51 -17.28 18.80
N ARG A 202 -18.79 -17.18 20.11
CA ARG A 202 -17.87 -16.59 21.10
C ARG A 202 -16.56 -17.37 21.20
N GLU A 203 -16.63 -18.71 21.14
CA GLU A 203 -15.45 -19.57 21.12
C GLU A 203 -14.60 -19.35 19.88
N HIS A 204 -15.21 -19.36 18.68
CA HIS A 204 -14.52 -19.15 17.40
C HIS A 204 -13.90 -17.75 17.30
N ALA A 205 -14.58 -16.73 17.80
CA ALA A 205 -14.14 -15.34 17.76
C ALA A 205 -13.25 -14.95 18.96
N ALA A 206 -12.89 -15.90 19.82
CA ALA A 206 -12.08 -15.62 21.00
C ALA A 206 -10.75 -14.95 20.64
N GLY A 207 -10.44 -13.84 21.31
CA GLY A 207 -9.25 -13.04 21.02
C GLY A 207 -9.39 -12.06 19.84
N LEU A 208 -10.44 -12.16 19.03
CA LEU A 208 -10.74 -11.25 17.91
C LEU A 208 -11.90 -10.31 18.25
N VAL A 209 -12.97 -10.86 18.82
CA VAL A 209 -14.19 -10.13 19.20
C VAL A 209 -14.45 -10.38 20.69
N ARG A 210 -14.96 -9.38 21.41
CA ARG A 210 -15.34 -9.55 22.82
C ARG A 210 -16.61 -10.38 22.92
N ALA A 211 -16.76 -11.14 24.00
CA ALA A 211 -17.97 -11.96 24.22
C ALA A 211 -19.26 -11.13 24.19
N ASP A 212 -19.24 -9.90 24.72
CA ASP A 212 -20.36 -8.96 24.73
C ASP A 212 -20.64 -8.33 23.35
N ASP A 213 -19.72 -8.46 22.42
CA ASP A 213 -19.81 -7.96 21.04
C ASP A 213 -20.29 -9.03 20.06
N VAL A 214 -20.71 -10.21 20.57
CA VAL A 214 -21.36 -11.28 19.82
C VAL A 214 -22.87 -11.20 20.09
N ILE A 215 -23.64 -10.71 19.11
CA ILE A 215 -25.02 -10.27 19.29
C ILE A 215 -25.94 -10.98 18.31
N ALA A 216 -27.06 -11.53 18.78
CA ALA A 216 -28.12 -12.07 17.93
C ALA A 216 -29.04 -10.94 17.43
N CYS A 217 -29.49 -11.06 16.18
CA CYS A 217 -30.46 -10.16 15.57
C CYS A 217 -31.30 -10.87 14.50
N ALA A 218 -32.40 -10.26 14.10
CA ALA A 218 -33.26 -10.71 13.01
C ALA A 218 -33.63 -9.48 12.16
N ALA A 219 -32.87 -9.25 11.08
CA ALA A 219 -33.05 -8.09 10.23
C ALA A 219 -34.35 -8.14 9.39
N LEU A 220 -34.72 -9.35 8.97
CA LEU A 220 -35.94 -9.62 8.22
C LEU A 220 -36.54 -10.94 8.73
N PRO A 221 -37.22 -10.92 9.90
CA PRO A 221 -37.77 -12.12 10.48
C PRO A 221 -38.89 -12.70 9.61
N ALA A 222 -39.05 -14.01 9.70
CA ALA A 222 -40.09 -14.73 8.99
C ALA A 222 -41.49 -14.27 9.42
N GLU A 223 -42.43 -14.27 8.48
CA GLU A 223 -43.83 -13.98 8.79
C GLU A 223 -44.36 -15.01 9.82
N ARG A 224 -45.10 -14.55 10.80
CA ARG A 224 -45.78 -15.42 11.73
C ARG A 224 -47.08 -15.91 11.09
N ILE A 225 -47.18 -17.20 10.89
CA ILE A 225 -48.38 -17.86 10.38
C ILE A 225 -49.21 -18.31 11.58
N VAL A 226 -50.41 -17.77 11.73
CA VAL A 226 -51.38 -18.18 12.73
C VAL A 226 -52.49 -18.95 12.02
N VAL A 227 -52.60 -20.24 12.30
CA VAL A 227 -53.66 -21.09 11.81
C VAL A 227 -54.77 -21.07 12.87
N GLN A 228 -55.92 -20.53 12.52
CA GLN A 228 -57.13 -20.61 13.34
C GLN A 228 -58.00 -21.77 12.85
N VAL A 229 -58.25 -22.69 13.71
CA VAL A 229 -59.16 -23.82 13.39
C VAL A 229 -60.55 -23.48 13.97
N ALA A 230 -61.51 -23.33 13.09
CA ALA A 230 -62.89 -23.05 13.46
C ALA A 230 -63.56 -24.30 14.01
N ALA A 231 -64.69 -24.14 14.74
CA ALA A 231 -65.44 -25.28 15.37
C ALA A 231 -65.99 -26.28 14.32
N ASP A 232 -66.12 -25.89 13.05
CA ASP A 232 -66.51 -26.72 11.95
C ASP A 232 -65.34 -27.46 11.26
N GLY A 233 -64.11 -27.30 11.81
CA GLY A 233 -62.88 -27.85 11.22
C GLY A 233 -62.29 -27.06 10.08
N GLY A 234 -62.86 -25.89 9.78
CA GLY A 234 -62.28 -24.97 8.75
C GLY A 234 -60.99 -24.34 9.28
N GLU A 235 -59.92 -24.39 8.48
CA GLU A 235 -58.65 -23.76 8.81
C GLU A 235 -58.54 -22.42 8.08
N SER A 236 -58.16 -21.36 8.80
CA SER A 236 -57.80 -20.07 8.21
C SER A 236 -56.40 -19.67 8.61
N GLU A 237 -55.55 -19.36 7.63
CA GLU A 237 -54.19 -18.88 7.85
C GLU A 237 -54.15 -17.35 7.81
N THR A 238 -53.62 -16.77 8.88
CA THR A 238 -53.31 -15.36 8.94
C THR A 238 -51.81 -15.18 9.01
N ARG A 239 -51.24 -14.47 8.00
CA ARG A 239 -49.80 -14.15 7.96
C ARG A 239 -49.60 -12.75 8.50
N THR A 240 -48.74 -12.64 9.50
CA THR A 240 -48.39 -11.34 10.12
C THR A 240 -46.91 -11.11 9.99
N ALA A 241 -46.55 -10.02 9.30
CA ALA A 241 -45.16 -9.57 9.21
C ALA A 241 -44.64 -9.20 10.62
N GLN A 242 -43.43 -9.62 10.91
CA GLN A 242 -42.78 -9.29 12.18
C GLN A 242 -41.81 -8.11 11.99
N ALA A 243 -41.74 -7.24 12.98
CA ALA A 243 -40.77 -6.15 12.98
C ALA A 243 -39.34 -6.68 13.12
N PRO A 244 -38.33 -6.02 12.49
CA PRO A 244 -36.93 -6.37 12.67
C PRO A 244 -36.54 -6.32 14.17
N ASP A 245 -35.80 -7.33 14.60
CA ASP A 245 -35.19 -7.38 15.94
C ASP A 245 -33.68 -7.08 15.81
N VAL A 246 -33.34 -5.79 15.83
CA VAL A 246 -31.96 -5.29 15.75
C VAL A 246 -31.61 -4.36 16.93
N ALA A 247 -32.51 -4.26 17.93
CA ALA A 247 -32.38 -3.30 19.00
C ALA A 247 -31.10 -3.48 19.85
N ALA A 248 -30.70 -4.72 20.12
CA ALA A 248 -29.49 -5.01 20.89
C ALA A 248 -28.22 -4.60 20.13
N LEU A 249 -28.17 -4.87 18.83
CA LEU A 249 -27.06 -4.47 17.96
C LEU A 249 -27.00 -2.95 17.80
N ASP A 250 -28.13 -2.29 17.55
CA ASP A 250 -28.24 -0.83 17.47
C ASP A 250 -27.77 -0.16 18.78
N ALA A 251 -28.22 -0.65 19.94
CA ALA A 251 -27.79 -0.12 21.23
C ALA A 251 -26.27 -0.29 21.44
N ARG A 252 -25.70 -1.43 21.01
CA ARG A 252 -24.26 -1.66 21.14
C ARG A 252 -23.44 -0.73 20.24
N ILE A 253 -23.85 -0.56 18.98
CA ILE A 253 -23.20 0.37 18.04
C ILE A 253 -23.23 1.80 18.61
N ARG A 254 -24.39 2.25 19.11
CA ARG A 254 -24.53 3.58 19.73
C ARG A 254 -23.62 3.73 20.95
N ASN A 255 -23.55 2.74 21.81
CA ASN A 255 -22.69 2.79 22.99
C ASN A 255 -21.21 2.93 22.62
N ILE A 256 -20.76 2.24 21.55
CA ILE A 256 -19.40 2.37 21.03
C ILE A 256 -19.20 3.78 20.46
N ALA A 257 -20.13 4.27 19.64
CA ALA A 257 -20.05 5.60 19.03
C ALA A 257 -20.01 6.72 20.10
N GLU A 258 -20.85 6.63 21.12
CA GLU A 258 -20.93 7.63 22.20
C GLU A 258 -19.66 7.66 23.07
N ARG A 259 -19.13 6.49 23.42
CA ARG A 259 -18.00 6.41 24.34
C ARG A 259 -16.63 6.52 23.70
N GLU A 260 -16.49 6.01 22.50
CA GLU A 260 -15.20 5.77 21.86
C GLU A 260 -15.13 6.34 20.44
N GLY A 261 -16.22 6.85 19.87
CA GLY A 261 -16.32 7.19 18.45
C GLY A 261 -15.23 8.16 17.97
N LYS A 262 -15.01 9.27 18.68
CA LYS A 262 -13.94 10.22 18.32
C LYS A 262 -12.56 9.58 18.40
N THR A 263 -12.32 8.80 19.45
CA THR A 263 -11.05 8.08 19.64
C THR A 263 -10.83 7.06 18.56
N LEU A 264 -11.87 6.30 18.17
CA LEU A 264 -11.82 5.33 17.10
C LEU A 264 -11.55 5.97 15.73
N ALA A 265 -12.26 7.04 15.41
CA ALA A 265 -12.04 7.78 14.17
C ALA A 265 -10.59 8.28 14.07
N ALA A 266 -10.06 8.87 15.16
CA ALA A 266 -8.70 9.37 15.21
C ALA A 266 -7.65 8.25 15.08
N LEU A 267 -7.84 7.14 15.79
CA LEU A 267 -6.94 5.97 15.75
C LEU A 267 -6.96 5.29 14.39
N ASN A 268 -8.15 5.05 13.84
CA ASN A 268 -8.28 4.41 12.53
C ASN A 268 -7.72 5.29 11.42
N ALA A 269 -7.91 6.61 11.52
CA ALA A 269 -7.28 7.56 10.63
C ALA A 269 -5.75 7.52 10.74
N GLY A 270 -5.20 7.42 11.96
CA GLY A 270 -3.76 7.29 12.19
C GLY A 270 -3.18 5.99 11.62
N LEU A 271 -3.86 4.86 11.83
CA LEU A 271 -3.45 3.56 11.27
C LEU A 271 -3.49 3.59 9.73
N PHE A 272 -4.58 4.09 9.16
CA PHE A 272 -4.72 4.21 7.71
C PHE A 272 -3.70 5.18 7.11
N ALA A 273 -3.44 6.31 7.77
CA ALA A 273 -2.43 7.26 7.37
C ALA A 273 -1.03 6.64 7.37
N GLY A 274 -0.71 5.83 8.38
CA GLY A 274 0.55 5.09 8.46
C GLY A 274 0.71 4.12 7.29
N ASP A 275 -0.27 3.23 7.08
CA ASP A 275 -0.26 2.26 6.00
C ASP A 275 -0.21 2.92 4.61
N LEU A 276 -0.94 4.02 4.43
CA LEU A 276 -0.95 4.77 3.17
C LEU A 276 0.38 5.50 2.95
N SER A 277 0.95 6.11 3.99
CA SER A 277 2.26 6.76 3.94
C SER A 277 3.36 5.76 3.54
N ASP A 278 3.35 4.56 4.10
CA ASP A 278 4.31 3.50 3.77
C ASP A 278 4.16 3.04 2.30
N ARG A 279 2.92 2.87 1.82
CA ARG A 279 2.65 2.53 0.42
C ARG A 279 3.10 3.63 -0.54
N VAL A 280 2.79 4.88 -0.22
CA VAL A 280 3.23 6.04 -1.01
C VAL A 280 4.76 6.12 -1.01
N ALA A 281 5.42 5.97 0.15
CA ALA A 281 6.87 5.97 0.24
C ALA A 281 7.51 4.86 -0.60
N GLN A 282 6.96 3.64 -0.59
CA GLN A 282 7.42 2.53 -1.41
C GLN A 282 7.25 2.80 -2.91
N ARG A 283 6.10 3.32 -3.33
CA ARG A 283 5.85 3.68 -4.74
C ARG A 283 6.76 4.81 -5.19
N VAL A 284 6.94 5.85 -4.38
CA VAL A 284 7.89 6.93 -4.65
C VAL A 284 9.31 6.39 -4.81
N ALA A 285 9.74 5.49 -3.92
CA ALA A 285 11.06 4.86 -4.01
C ALA A 285 11.22 4.03 -5.29
N ALA A 286 10.21 3.22 -5.66
CA ALA A 286 10.21 2.41 -6.88
C ALA A 286 10.26 3.29 -8.13
N ALA A 287 9.40 4.31 -8.23
CA ALA A 287 9.34 5.21 -9.35
C ALA A 287 10.62 6.07 -9.50
N ARG A 288 11.22 6.52 -8.38
CA ARG A 288 12.53 7.18 -8.38
C ARG A 288 13.63 6.26 -8.91
N LYS A 289 13.63 4.98 -8.52
CA LYS A 289 14.56 3.98 -9.00
C LYS A 289 14.44 3.77 -10.51
N ASP A 290 13.22 3.62 -11.04
CA ASP A 290 12.99 3.45 -12.48
C ASP A 290 13.40 4.68 -13.26
N LEU A 291 13.12 5.88 -12.74
CA LEU A 291 13.57 7.12 -13.35
C LEU A 291 15.09 7.25 -13.34
N ALA A 292 15.74 6.92 -12.23
CA ALA A 292 17.20 6.91 -12.10
C ALA A 292 17.84 5.96 -13.10
N GLN A 293 17.30 4.76 -13.27
CA GLN A 293 17.80 3.78 -14.25
C GLN A 293 17.70 4.33 -15.71
N ARG A 294 16.58 4.96 -16.05
CA ARG A 294 16.43 5.62 -17.36
C ARG A 294 17.44 6.76 -17.56
N VAL A 295 17.62 7.56 -16.52
CA VAL A 295 18.63 8.64 -16.55
C VAL A 295 20.03 8.06 -16.74
N ILE A 296 20.44 7.08 -15.96
CA ILE A 296 21.74 6.41 -16.09
C ILE A 296 21.93 5.88 -17.52
N ARG A 297 20.95 5.14 -18.05
CA ARG A 297 21.00 4.56 -19.40
C ARG A 297 21.17 5.65 -20.48
N ASN A 298 20.45 6.77 -20.36
CA ASN A 298 20.57 7.88 -21.31
C ASN A 298 21.97 8.51 -21.30
N TYR A 299 22.57 8.71 -20.12
CA TYR A 299 23.93 9.24 -20.02
C TYR A 299 24.97 8.23 -20.47
N CYS A 300 24.79 6.93 -20.21
CA CYS A 300 25.63 5.87 -20.74
C CYS A 300 25.63 5.86 -22.27
N LEU A 301 24.44 5.98 -22.89
CA LEU A 301 24.30 6.06 -24.34
C LEU A 301 24.99 7.33 -24.90
N ALA A 302 24.70 8.47 -24.30
CA ALA A 302 25.30 9.74 -24.76
C ALA A 302 26.82 9.70 -24.70
N LYS A 303 27.40 9.25 -23.58
CA LYS A 303 28.85 9.17 -23.41
C LYS A 303 29.47 8.07 -24.29
N GLY A 304 28.81 6.90 -24.40
CA GLY A 304 29.27 5.81 -25.23
C GLY A 304 29.34 6.20 -26.73
N VAL A 305 28.31 6.92 -27.22
CA VAL A 305 28.30 7.43 -28.60
C VAL A 305 29.33 8.54 -28.80
N ALA A 306 29.46 9.48 -27.85
CA ALA A 306 30.45 10.55 -27.93
C ALA A 306 31.90 10.03 -28.06
N VAL A 307 32.24 9.05 -27.20
CA VAL A 307 33.55 8.37 -27.21
C VAL A 307 33.76 7.56 -28.49
N ALA A 308 32.72 6.92 -29.02
CA ALA A 308 32.83 6.15 -30.28
C ALA A 308 33.03 7.03 -31.51
N LEU A 309 32.46 8.25 -31.50
CA LEU A 309 32.61 9.21 -32.63
C LEU A 309 33.92 9.96 -32.61
N ASN A 310 34.55 10.14 -31.45
CA ASN A 310 35.69 11.03 -31.28
C ASN A 310 36.84 10.33 -30.53
N PRO A 311 37.69 9.53 -31.23
CA PRO A 311 38.72 8.72 -30.59
C PRO A 311 39.96 9.51 -30.14
N VAL A 312 39.89 10.86 -29.98
CA VAL A 312 41.03 11.70 -29.59
C VAL A 312 41.18 11.76 -28.06
N PRO A 313 42.33 11.33 -27.48
CA PRO A 313 42.43 10.94 -26.08
C PRO A 313 42.35 12.04 -25.02
N VAL A 314 42.58 13.32 -25.35
CA VAL A 314 42.83 14.36 -24.33
C VAL A 314 41.71 15.41 -24.19
N ALA A 315 41.11 15.86 -25.29
CA ALA A 315 39.99 16.83 -25.22
C ALA A 315 38.69 16.18 -24.70
N ASP A 316 38.59 14.84 -24.85
CA ASP A 316 37.41 14.06 -24.52
C ASP A 316 37.29 13.71 -23.03
N LEU A 317 38.40 13.75 -22.25
CA LEU A 317 38.39 13.43 -20.82
C LEU A 317 37.60 14.48 -20.01
N LEU A 318 37.70 15.75 -20.36
CA LEU A 318 36.96 16.84 -19.72
C LEU A 318 35.47 16.83 -20.10
N ALA A 319 35.17 16.55 -21.37
CA ALA A 319 33.80 16.38 -21.83
C ALA A 319 33.13 15.17 -21.22
N ALA A 320 33.83 14.03 -21.13
CA ALA A 320 33.39 12.82 -20.49
C ALA A 320 33.16 13.01 -18.99
N ALA A 321 34.04 13.71 -18.28
CA ALA A 321 33.88 14.05 -16.88
C ALA A 321 32.67 14.98 -16.64
N SER A 322 32.40 15.91 -17.53
CA SER A 322 31.26 16.83 -17.44
C SER A 322 29.91 16.09 -17.55
N LEU A 323 29.85 15.02 -18.36
CA LEU A 323 28.65 14.15 -18.44
C LEU A 323 28.42 13.38 -17.18
N ASP A 324 29.46 12.85 -16.51
CA ASP A 324 29.33 12.18 -15.23
C ASP A 324 28.88 13.15 -14.13
N VAL A 325 29.39 14.38 -14.11
CA VAL A 325 28.90 15.43 -13.19
C VAL A 325 27.42 15.73 -13.46
N ALA A 326 27.02 15.89 -14.72
CA ALA A 326 25.64 16.14 -15.09
C ALA A 326 24.73 14.96 -14.71
N LEU A 327 25.17 13.72 -14.89
CA LEU A 327 24.48 12.50 -14.44
C LEU A 327 24.22 12.54 -12.93
N VAL A 328 25.26 12.78 -12.13
CA VAL A 328 25.18 12.81 -10.66
C VAL A 328 24.27 13.94 -10.17
N LEU A 329 24.34 15.12 -10.78
CA LEU A 329 23.44 16.24 -10.49
C LEU A 329 21.98 15.91 -10.84
N HIS A 330 21.76 15.21 -11.96
CA HIS A 330 20.41 14.77 -12.36
C HIS A 330 19.85 13.73 -11.40
N LEU A 331 20.65 12.74 -11.02
CA LEU A 331 20.26 11.76 -9.99
C LEU A 331 19.93 12.42 -8.64
N GLY A 332 20.71 13.43 -8.24
CA GLY A 332 20.41 14.21 -7.04
C GLY A 332 19.01 14.86 -7.09
N LYS A 333 18.61 15.38 -8.26
CA LYS A 333 17.25 15.91 -8.45
C LYS A 333 16.17 14.83 -8.41
N VAL A 334 16.43 13.66 -9.03
CA VAL A 334 15.49 12.51 -9.01
C VAL A 334 15.19 12.04 -7.59
N TYR A 335 16.22 12.02 -6.74
CA TYR A 335 16.07 11.61 -5.34
C TYR A 335 15.67 12.74 -4.40
N GLY A 336 15.42 13.96 -4.91
CA GLY A 336 15.06 15.11 -4.09
C GLY A 336 16.19 15.62 -3.19
N MET A 337 17.43 15.25 -3.51
CA MET A 337 18.66 15.63 -2.78
C MET A 337 19.60 16.40 -3.73
N PRO A 338 19.28 17.66 -4.07
CA PRO A 338 20.10 18.41 -4.99
C PRO A 338 21.55 18.50 -4.50
N LEU A 339 22.48 18.33 -5.43
CA LEU A 339 23.92 18.42 -5.19
C LEU A 339 24.46 19.66 -5.90
N THR A 340 25.48 20.25 -5.32
CA THR A 340 26.32 21.24 -5.99
C THR A 340 27.30 20.56 -6.96
N ARG A 341 27.85 21.29 -7.91
CA ARG A 341 28.89 20.78 -8.83
C ARG A 341 30.12 20.25 -8.07
N SER A 342 30.49 20.91 -6.97
CA SER A 342 31.60 20.50 -6.11
C SER A 342 31.33 19.18 -5.43
N GLU A 343 30.12 18.99 -4.83
CA GLU A 343 29.73 17.74 -4.19
C GLU A 343 29.68 16.59 -5.20
N ALA A 344 29.10 16.82 -6.38
CA ALA A 344 29.07 15.83 -7.46
C ALA A 344 30.49 15.44 -7.91
N GLY A 345 31.38 16.41 -8.07
CA GLY A 345 32.79 16.17 -8.41
C GLY A 345 33.51 15.33 -7.34
N THR A 346 33.32 15.67 -6.07
CA THR A 346 33.91 14.91 -4.94
C THR A 346 33.36 13.48 -4.89
N LEU A 347 32.05 13.29 -5.12
CA LEU A 347 31.44 11.98 -5.16
C LEU A 347 32.03 11.12 -6.29
N ILE A 348 32.14 11.68 -7.50
CA ILE A 348 32.75 11.00 -8.64
C ILE A 348 34.21 10.66 -8.37
N ALA A 349 35.00 11.60 -7.84
CA ALA A 349 36.40 11.35 -7.50
C ALA A 349 36.52 10.19 -6.49
N THR A 350 35.66 10.14 -5.50
CA THR A 350 35.61 9.03 -4.51
C THR A 350 35.30 7.70 -5.20
N ILE A 351 34.27 7.66 -6.09
CA ILE A 351 33.91 6.45 -6.83
C ILE A 351 35.08 5.99 -7.72
N CYS A 352 35.66 6.90 -8.49
CA CYS A 352 36.80 6.60 -9.37
C CYS A 352 38.01 6.09 -8.59
N ALA A 353 38.32 6.66 -7.43
CA ALA A 353 39.41 6.18 -6.59
C ALA A 353 39.18 4.75 -6.09
N GLN A 354 37.95 4.42 -5.68
CA GLN A 354 37.62 3.04 -5.27
C GLN A 354 37.63 2.05 -6.45
N LEU A 355 37.13 2.47 -7.62
CA LEU A 355 37.20 1.66 -8.84
C LEU A 355 38.65 1.40 -9.26
N ALA A 356 39.53 2.43 -9.22
CA ALA A 356 40.96 2.27 -9.49
C ALA A 356 41.63 1.32 -8.50
N ALA A 357 41.32 1.40 -7.24
CA ALA A 357 41.84 0.51 -6.19
C ALA A 357 41.39 -0.96 -6.40
N LEU A 358 40.12 -1.17 -6.79
CA LEU A 358 39.58 -2.50 -7.04
C LEU A 358 40.06 -3.11 -8.36
N MET A 359 40.14 -2.29 -9.40
CA MET A 359 40.49 -2.75 -10.76
C MET A 359 42.00 -2.69 -11.03
N GLY A 360 42.75 -1.88 -10.28
CA GLY A 360 44.20 -1.72 -10.44
C GLY A 360 44.98 -3.02 -10.39
N ALA A 361 44.57 -3.94 -9.53
CA ALA A 361 45.14 -5.28 -9.46
C ALA A 361 44.83 -6.15 -10.72
N ILE A 362 43.67 -5.94 -11.34
CA ILE A 362 43.19 -6.73 -12.50
C ILE A 362 43.64 -6.06 -13.81
N TRP A 363 43.60 -4.73 -13.88
CA TRP A 363 43.94 -3.97 -15.10
C TRP A 363 45.45 -3.78 -15.28
N GLY A 364 46.22 -3.75 -14.20
CA GLY A 364 47.67 -3.74 -14.27
C GLY A 364 48.24 -4.91 -15.07
N VAL A 365 47.66 -6.10 -14.91
CA VAL A 365 48.07 -7.33 -15.65
C VAL A 365 47.62 -7.28 -17.14
N HIS A 366 46.45 -6.68 -17.44
CA HIS A 366 45.91 -6.60 -18.81
C HIS A 366 46.50 -5.45 -19.64
N LEU A 367 46.86 -4.31 -19.01
CA LEU A 367 47.53 -3.20 -19.67
C LEU A 367 48.93 -3.58 -20.15
N VAL A 368 49.66 -4.32 -19.35
CA VAL A 368 50.99 -4.82 -19.74
C VAL A 368 50.92 -5.81 -20.94
N SER A 369 49.85 -6.65 -20.98
CA SER A 369 49.69 -7.62 -22.10
C SER A 369 49.13 -7.01 -23.36
N SER A 370 48.40 -5.88 -23.30
CA SER A 370 47.86 -5.19 -24.51
C SER A 370 48.86 -4.22 -25.12
N ALA A 371 49.78 -3.64 -24.36
CA ALA A 371 50.85 -2.80 -24.86
C ALA A 371 51.85 -3.61 -25.70
N LEU A 372 51.95 -4.90 -25.48
CA LEU A 372 52.82 -5.83 -26.28
C LEU A 372 52.18 -6.31 -27.60
N LYS A 373 50.87 -6.11 -27.85
CA LYS A 373 50.15 -6.54 -29.04
C LYS A 373 49.76 -5.45 -30.01
N GLY A 374 50.16 -4.20 -29.79
CA GLY A 374 49.72 -3.02 -30.49
C GLY A 374 50.52 -2.59 -31.72
N ILE A 375 50.97 -3.55 -32.58
CA ILE A 375 51.53 -3.18 -33.91
C ILE A 375 50.90 -4.10 -34.95
N SER A 376 49.73 -3.75 -35.45
CA SER A 376 49.30 -4.11 -36.81
C SER A 376 48.08 -3.26 -37.22
N ALA A 377 48.32 -2.61 -38.37
CA ALA A 377 47.61 -1.45 -38.89
C ALA A 377 46.27 -1.78 -39.55
N GLY A 378 45.38 -0.80 -39.53
CA GLY A 378 44.56 -0.36 -40.68
C GLY A 378 43.10 -0.83 -40.76
N LEU A 379 42.63 -1.90 -40.10
CA LEU A 379 41.24 -2.39 -40.21
C LEU A 379 40.48 -2.33 -38.86
N THR A 380 41.05 -1.65 -37.88
CA THR A 380 40.63 -1.76 -36.46
C THR A 380 39.81 -0.57 -35.95
N THR A 381 39.65 0.52 -36.75
CA THR A 381 39.06 1.79 -36.21
C THR A 381 37.60 1.68 -35.81
N VAL A 382 36.74 1.03 -36.61
CA VAL A 382 35.31 0.90 -36.25
C VAL A 382 35.10 -0.13 -35.14
N VAL A 383 35.88 -1.20 -35.13
CA VAL A 383 35.82 -2.24 -34.06
C VAL A 383 36.34 -1.68 -32.75
N THR A 384 37.39 -0.85 -32.79
CA THR A 384 37.96 -0.18 -31.61
C THR A 384 37.06 0.96 -31.11
N ALA A 385 36.41 1.74 -31.99
CA ALA A 385 35.47 2.80 -31.61
C ALA A 385 34.27 2.24 -30.82
N GLY A 386 33.65 1.16 -31.33
CA GLY A 386 32.55 0.50 -30.61
C GLY A 386 32.97 -0.11 -29.26
N ALA A 387 34.21 -0.63 -29.19
CA ALA A 387 34.75 -1.17 -27.94
C ALA A 387 35.06 -0.08 -26.88
N GLN A 388 35.64 1.06 -27.33
CA GLN A 388 35.91 2.21 -26.47
C GLN A 388 34.62 2.86 -25.98
N GLY A 389 33.61 3.02 -26.84
CA GLY A 389 32.28 3.50 -26.47
C GLY A 389 31.60 2.58 -25.44
N ALA A 390 31.71 1.25 -25.60
CA ALA A 390 31.16 0.30 -24.64
C ALA A 390 31.86 0.36 -23.27
N LEU A 391 33.17 0.55 -23.24
CA LEU A 391 33.92 0.78 -21.98
C LEU A 391 33.51 2.06 -21.29
N ALA A 392 33.29 3.15 -22.03
CA ALA A 392 32.80 4.42 -21.53
C ALA A 392 31.38 4.28 -20.97
N TRP A 393 30.51 3.53 -21.66
CA TRP A 393 29.18 3.16 -21.15
C TRP A 393 29.29 2.45 -19.80
N TYR A 394 30.07 1.36 -19.73
CA TYR A 394 30.23 0.58 -18.50
C TYR A 394 30.77 1.42 -17.34
N ALA A 395 31.76 2.28 -17.58
CA ALA A 395 32.27 3.18 -16.56
C ALA A 395 31.19 4.15 -16.03
N THR A 396 30.35 4.70 -16.93
CA THR A 396 29.24 5.60 -16.58
C THR A 396 28.14 4.83 -15.82
N GLU A 397 27.84 3.60 -16.19
CA GLU A 397 26.92 2.73 -15.47
C GLU A 397 27.39 2.51 -14.02
N LEU A 398 28.67 2.22 -13.82
CA LEU A 398 29.26 2.07 -12.47
C LEU A 398 29.16 3.37 -11.66
N VAL A 399 29.49 4.52 -12.26
CA VAL A 399 29.37 5.82 -11.59
C VAL A 399 27.91 6.11 -11.25
N GLY A 400 26.98 5.90 -12.18
CA GLY A 400 25.56 6.10 -11.97
C GLY A 400 24.99 5.24 -10.85
N ARG A 401 25.28 3.95 -10.84
CA ARG A 401 24.83 3.02 -9.79
C ARG A 401 25.43 3.34 -8.43
N ALA A 402 26.71 3.72 -8.39
CA ALA A 402 27.34 4.11 -7.13
C ALA A 402 26.77 5.42 -6.57
N ALA A 403 26.51 6.40 -7.44
CA ALA A 403 25.85 7.64 -7.05
C ALA A 403 24.39 7.40 -6.61
N GLU A 404 23.66 6.54 -7.32
CA GLU A 404 22.31 6.12 -6.93
C GLU A 404 22.31 5.51 -5.52
N LYS A 405 23.18 4.53 -5.24
CA LYS A 405 23.30 3.89 -3.92
C LYS A 405 23.60 4.91 -2.82
N TYR A 406 24.52 5.85 -3.08
CA TYR A 406 24.86 6.93 -2.14
C TYR A 406 23.66 7.84 -1.84
N LEU A 407 22.88 8.21 -2.86
CA LEU A 407 21.70 9.05 -2.73
C LEU A 407 20.55 8.33 -2.02
N VAL A 408 20.27 7.06 -2.36
CA VAL A 408 19.25 6.24 -1.69
C VAL A 408 19.51 6.13 -0.19
N GLN A 409 20.77 6.11 0.22
CA GLN A 409 21.20 6.07 1.63
C GLN A 409 21.31 7.46 2.28
N GLY A 410 20.68 8.49 1.73
CA GLY A 410 20.65 9.83 2.32
C GLY A 410 22.01 10.55 2.28
N LYS A 411 22.71 10.51 1.14
CA LYS A 411 24.09 11.04 0.96
C LYS A 411 25.12 10.33 1.86
N SER A 412 24.95 9.02 2.04
CA SER A 412 25.83 8.18 2.87
C SER A 412 26.26 6.94 2.09
N TRP A 413 27.41 6.37 2.46
CA TRP A 413 27.90 5.11 1.92
C TRP A 413 27.48 3.89 2.77
N GLY A 414 26.77 4.09 3.88
CA GLY A 414 26.38 3.04 4.82
C GLY A 414 27.55 2.47 5.63
N GLU A 415 27.31 1.42 6.40
CA GLU A 415 28.25 0.85 7.36
C GLU A 415 29.55 0.30 6.75
N GLY A 416 29.59 0.01 5.48
CA GLY A 416 30.80 -0.52 4.80
C GLY A 416 31.66 0.55 4.13
N GLY A 417 31.22 1.80 4.11
CA GLY A 417 31.89 2.91 3.43
C GLY A 417 31.93 2.77 1.90
N ALA A 418 32.53 3.73 1.22
CA ALA A 418 32.60 3.80 -0.23
C ALA A 418 33.24 2.55 -0.87
N LYS A 419 34.27 2.00 -0.25
CA LYS A 419 34.99 0.83 -0.76
C LYS A 419 34.08 -0.38 -0.93
N ARG A 420 33.32 -0.73 0.12
CA ARG A 420 32.41 -1.88 0.11
C ARG A 420 31.22 -1.62 -0.83
N ALA A 421 30.65 -0.41 -0.77
CA ALA A 421 29.53 -0.05 -1.65
C ALA A 421 29.87 -0.17 -3.14
N VAL A 422 31.05 0.31 -3.56
CA VAL A 422 31.51 0.19 -4.95
C VAL A 422 31.90 -1.25 -5.32
N ALA A 423 32.53 -2.00 -4.40
CA ALA A 423 32.84 -3.40 -4.64
C ALA A 423 31.59 -4.25 -4.87
N ASP A 424 30.54 -4.06 -4.06
CA ASP A 424 29.26 -4.76 -4.20
C ASP A 424 28.60 -4.46 -5.58
N ILE A 425 28.68 -3.22 -6.04
CA ILE A 425 28.14 -2.82 -7.34
C ILE A 425 28.92 -3.51 -8.47
N VAL A 426 30.25 -3.46 -8.43
CA VAL A 426 31.08 -4.13 -9.43
C VAL A 426 30.79 -5.64 -9.47
N ALA A 427 30.62 -6.28 -8.32
CA ALA A 427 30.30 -7.70 -8.23
C ALA A 427 28.88 -8.04 -8.72
N SER A 428 27.94 -7.11 -8.60
CA SER A 428 26.53 -7.32 -9.01
C SER A 428 26.28 -7.12 -10.51
N LEU A 429 27.19 -6.46 -11.24
CA LEU A 429 27.02 -6.15 -12.65
C LEU A 429 27.71 -7.20 -13.54
N ASP A 430 26.94 -7.81 -14.45
CA ASP A 430 27.49 -8.66 -15.51
C ASP A 430 28.17 -7.79 -16.57
N ARG A 431 29.47 -7.59 -16.38
CA ARG A 431 30.32 -6.78 -17.26
C ARG A 431 30.21 -7.19 -18.72
N ASP A 432 30.28 -8.50 -19.01
CA ASP A 432 30.35 -8.98 -20.38
C ASP A 432 29.01 -8.82 -21.11
N SER A 433 27.91 -8.96 -20.40
CA SER A 433 26.57 -8.69 -20.92
C SER A 433 26.40 -7.20 -21.23
N ILE A 434 26.77 -6.33 -20.30
CA ILE A 434 26.66 -4.87 -20.46
C ILE A 434 27.51 -4.39 -21.63
N LEU A 435 28.75 -4.86 -21.75
CA LEU A 435 29.64 -4.49 -22.86
C LEU A 435 29.10 -4.94 -24.22
N ARG A 436 28.49 -6.12 -24.32
CA ARG A 436 27.86 -6.61 -25.56
C ARG A 436 26.63 -5.77 -25.93
N GLU A 437 25.75 -5.49 -24.97
CA GLU A 437 24.55 -4.67 -25.17
C GLU A 437 24.92 -3.24 -25.56
N ALA A 438 25.84 -2.62 -24.83
CA ALA A 438 26.33 -1.27 -25.11
C ALA A 438 26.90 -1.15 -26.51
N ARG A 439 27.79 -2.11 -26.91
CA ARG A 439 28.36 -2.13 -28.25
C ARG A 439 27.29 -2.24 -29.34
N ALA A 440 26.32 -3.15 -29.18
CA ALA A 440 25.23 -3.32 -30.12
C ALA A 440 24.39 -2.05 -30.26
N THR A 441 24.03 -1.42 -29.14
CA THR A 441 23.23 -0.21 -29.08
C THR A 441 23.96 1.00 -29.71
N ILE A 442 25.24 1.17 -29.40
CA ILE A 442 26.06 2.25 -29.96
C ILE A 442 26.19 2.09 -31.50
N LEU A 443 26.48 0.87 -31.95
CA LEU A 443 26.63 0.62 -33.42
C LEU A 443 25.29 0.80 -34.15
N ALA A 444 24.17 0.41 -33.58
CA ALA A 444 22.82 0.65 -34.12
C ALA A 444 22.54 2.17 -34.26
N ARG A 445 22.91 2.97 -33.24
CA ARG A 445 22.71 4.40 -33.23
C ARG A 445 23.58 5.11 -34.28
N LEU A 446 24.85 4.67 -34.43
CA LEU A 446 25.77 5.22 -35.44
C LEU A 446 25.29 4.92 -36.88
N ARG A 447 24.77 3.70 -37.13
CA ARG A 447 24.21 3.33 -38.45
C ARG A 447 22.93 4.11 -38.77
N GLY A 448 22.08 4.39 -37.79
CA GLY A 448 20.86 5.18 -37.97
C GLY A 448 21.14 6.65 -38.32
N GLN A 449 22.27 7.20 -37.87
CA GLN A 449 22.70 8.58 -38.25
C GLN A 449 23.30 8.67 -39.65
N THR A 450 23.85 7.60 -40.18
CA THR A 450 24.42 7.55 -41.53
C THR A 450 23.38 7.37 -42.65
N ASN A 451 22.17 6.95 -42.35
CA ASN A 451 21.07 6.75 -43.30
C ASN A 451 20.05 7.90 -43.33
N GLY A 452 20.30 9.00 -42.62
CA GLY A 452 19.40 10.15 -42.50
C GLY A 452 20.08 11.49 -42.89
N GLY A 453 21.18 11.43 -43.64
CA GLY A 453 21.90 12.60 -44.22
C GLY A 453 21.69 12.71 -45.72
#